data_ba4e0353d8d6733800d5153c087c7a5d
#
_entry.id   ba4e0353d8d6733800d5153c087c7a5d
#
_cell.length_a   1.000
_cell.length_b   1.000
_cell.length_c   1.000
_cell.angle_alpha   90.00
_cell.angle_beta   90.00
_cell.angle_gamma   90.00
#
_symmetry.space_group_name_H-M   'P 1'
#
loop_
_entity.id
_entity.type
_entity.pdbx_description
1 polymer ?
#
loop_
_entity_poly.entity_id
_entity_poly.type
_entity_poly.pdbx_seq_one_letter_code
_entity_poly.pdbx_strand_id
1 'polypeptide(L)'
;MPAYQYIFVMQNLTKVLPGGRELFKDITLSFLPGAKIGVLGVNGAGKSTLLKIMAGVDKEFNGEAWAAEGVKIGYLEQEPQLDKNKTVMENVMDGLGETQELLRKFEEVSAKFAEPMSDDEMNALIEEQAEMQ
;
A
#
# COMPACT_ATOMS: atom_id res chain seq x y z
N MET A 1 -10.34 11.55 25.85
CA MET A 1 -10.39 12.11 24.48
C MET A 1 -10.01 11.00 23.53
N PRO A 2 -10.75 10.75 22.43
CA PRO A 2 -10.31 9.76 21.46
C PRO A 2 -8.97 10.21 20.91
N ALA A 3 -7.94 9.38 21.06
CA ALA A 3 -6.65 9.59 20.41
C ALA A 3 -6.90 9.47 18.89
N TYR A 4 -6.91 10.59 18.19
CA TYR A 4 -6.95 10.55 16.72
C TYR A 4 -5.67 9.88 16.25
N GLN A 5 -5.80 8.66 15.76
CA GLN A 5 -4.70 7.94 15.17
C GLN A 5 -4.58 8.38 13.71
N TYR A 6 -3.56 9.18 13.41
CA TYR A 6 -3.27 9.56 12.03
C TYR A 6 -2.78 8.35 11.25
N ILE A 7 -3.26 8.22 10.01
CA ILE A 7 -2.82 7.14 9.10
C ILE A 7 -1.50 7.45 8.40
N PHE A 8 -1.17 8.74 8.27
CA PHE A 8 0.09 9.20 7.70
C PHE A 8 0.49 10.53 8.32
N VAL A 9 1.77 10.71 8.58
CA VAL A 9 2.32 11.94 9.16
C VAL A 9 3.56 12.37 8.39
N MET A 10 3.66 13.67 8.14
CA MET A 10 4.88 14.33 7.65
C MET A 10 5.28 15.41 8.65
N GLN A 11 6.59 15.50 8.95
CA GLN A 11 7.14 16.54 9.84
C GLN A 11 8.37 17.18 9.20
N ASN A 12 8.32 18.51 9.05
CA ASN A 12 9.39 19.33 8.48
C ASN A 12 9.91 18.78 7.13
N LEU A 13 9.01 18.18 6.33
CA LEU A 13 9.35 17.55 5.07
C LEU A 13 9.86 18.60 4.09
N THR A 14 11.09 18.44 3.64
CA THR A 14 11.76 19.32 2.69
C THR A 14 12.37 18.50 1.57
N LYS A 15 12.10 18.88 0.33
CA LYS A 15 12.69 18.25 -0.86
C LYS A 15 13.55 19.24 -1.61
N VAL A 16 14.80 18.86 -1.80
CA VAL A 16 15.77 19.59 -2.63
C VAL A 16 16.08 18.76 -3.86
N LEU A 17 16.01 19.35 -5.03
CA LEU A 17 16.35 18.71 -6.29
C LEU A 17 17.86 18.71 -6.52
N PRO A 18 18.39 17.83 -7.39
CA PRO A 18 19.77 17.93 -7.87
C PRO A 18 20.04 19.34 -8.41
N GLY A 19 21.14 19.93 -7.96
CA GLY A 19 21.45 21.34 -8.26
C GLY A 19 21.05 22.35 -7.18
N GLY A 20 20.52 21.87 -6.02
CA GLY A 20 20.27 22.70 -4.83
C GLY A 20 18.96 23.49 -4.85
N ARG A 21 18.10 23.30 -5.85
CA ARG A 21 16.78 23.95 -5.88
C ARG A 21 15.82 23.30 -4.90
N GLU A 22 15.32 24.07 -3.94
CA GLU A 22 14.23 23.63 -3.08
C GLU A 22 12.93 23.49 -3.88
N LEU A 23 12.31 22.33 -3.84
CA LEU A 23 11.02 22.06 -4.49
C LEU A 23 9.86 22.43 -3.55
N PHE A 24 9.97 22.04 -2.28
CA PHE A 24 9.11 22.47 -1.18
C PHE A 24 9.87 22.33 0.15
N LYS A 25 9.43 23.04 1.17
CA LYS A 25 10.13 23.18 2.44
C LYS A 25 9.17 23.15 3.63
N ASP A 26 9.63 22.53 4.70
CA ASP A 26 8.99 22.52 6.04
C ASP A 26 7.50 22.13 6.02
N ILE A 27 7.11 21.15 5.18
CA ILE A 27 5.74 20.65 5.16
C ILE A 27 5.51 19.77 6.40
N THR A 28 4.56 20.19 7.25
CA THR A 28 4.10 19.39 8.40
C THR A 28 2.61 19.17 8.26
N LEU A 29 2.21 17.91 8.01
CA LEU A 29 0.83 17.50 7.80
C LEU A 29 0.56 16.17 8.44
N SER A 30 -0.66 15.98 8.95
CA SER A 30 -1.16 14.73 9.50
C SER A 30 -2.49 14.38 8.85
N PHE A 31 -2.63 13.12 8.45
CA PHE A 31 -3.78 12.64 7.69
C PHE A 31 -4.65 11.73 8.57
N LEU A 32 -5.95 12.02 8.60
CA LEU A 32 -6.94 11.22 9.31
C LEU A 32 -7.45 10.06 8.45
N PRO A 33 -7.87 8.94 9.06
CA PRO A 33 -8.53 7.86 8.35
C PRO A 33 -9.76 8.35 7.56
N GLY A 34 -9.95 7.82 6.36
CA GLY A 34 -11.12 8.13 5.52
C GLY A 34 -11.12 9.52 4.87
N ALA A 35 -10.12 10.37 5.13
CA ALA A 35 -10.04 11.68 4.52
C ALA A 35 -9.73 11.59 3.02
N LYS A 36 -10.52 12.33 2.22
CA LYS A 36 -10.26 12.51 0.78
C LYS A 36 -9.61 13.86 0.56
N ILE A 37 -8.36 13.87 0.11
CA ILE A 37 -7.54 15.07 0.06
C ILE A 37 -7.08 15.32 -1.38
N GLY A 38 -7.33 16.53 -1.88
CA GLY A 38 -6.84 17.00 -3.17
C GLY A 38 -5.54 17.78 -3.00
N VAL A 39 -4.53 17.45 -3.81
CA VAL A 39 -3.27 18.20 -3.89
C VAL A 39 -3.29 19.06 -5.13
N LEU A 40 -3.37 20.37 -4.97
CA LEU A 40 -3.48 21.34 -6.05
C LEU A 40 -2.20 22.20 -6.17
N GLY A 41 -1.92 22.64 -7.37
CA GLY A 41 -0.77 23.52 -7.65
C GLY A 41 -0.39 23.53 -9.13
N VAL A 42 0.41 24.49 -9.53
CA VAL A 42 0.93 24.60 -10.90
C VAL A 42 1.85 23.43 -11.27
N ASN A 43 2.13 23.24 -12.54
CA ASN A 43 3.08 22.23 -12.99
C ASN A 43 4.48 22.55 -12.45
N GLY A 44 5.18 21.51 -11.98
CA GLY A 44 6.49 21.67 -11.37
C GLY A 44 6.48 22.07 -9.88
N ALA A 45 5.30 22.26 -9.25
CA ALA A 45 5.19 22.58 -7.82
C ALA A 45 5.54 21.43 -6.87
N GLY A 46 5.83 20.23 -7.37
CA GLY A 46 6.24 19.08 -6.55
C GLY A 46 5.11 18.13 -6.13
N LYS A 47 3.89 18.27 -6.67
CA LYS A 47 2.74 17.41 -6.33
C LYS A 47 3.05 15.91 -6.47
N SER A 48 3.56 15.51 -7.64
CA SER A 48 3.91 14.12 -7.91
C SER A 48 5.07 13.62 -7.04
N THR A 49 6.03 14.50 -6.72
CA THR A 49 7.14 14.19 -5.82
C THR A 49 6.64 13.96 -4.40
N LEU A 50 5.72 14.80 -3.92
CA LEU A 50 5.10 14.62 -2.61
C LEU A 50 4.37 13.27 -2.53
N LEU A 51 3.58 12.93 -3.55
CA LEU A 51 2.88 11.63 -3.60
C LEU A 51 3.86 10.45 -3.66
N LYS A 52 4.98 10.57 -4.39
CA LYS A 52 6.03 9.55 -4.42
C LYS A 52 6.70 9.35 -3.06
N ILE A 53 6.92 10.43 -2.30
CA ILE A 53 7.43 10.35 -0.92
C ILE A 53 6.40 9.65 -0.03
N MET A 54 5.13 10.02 -0.10
CA MET A 54 4.06 9.38 0.67
C MET A 54 3.93 7.89 0.33
N ALA A 55 4.16 7.52 -0.91
CA ALA A 55 4.16 6.12 -1.37
C ALA A 55 5.44 5.34 -1.01
N GLY A 56 6.45 5.99 -0.44
CA GLY A 56 7.75 5.38 -0.15
C GLY A 56 8.61 5.10 -1.38
N VAL A 57 8.22 5.61 -2.56
CA VAL A 57 8.95 5.47 -3.83
C VAL A 57 10.17 6.40 -3.85
N ASP A 58 9.99 7.66 -3.39
CA ASP A 58 11.08 8.62 -3.23
C ASP A 58 11.47 8.70 -1.75
N LYS A 59 12.72 8.36 -1.44
CA LYS A 59 13.27 8.36 -0.09
C LYS A 59 14.30 9.47 0.14
N GLU A 60 14.59 10.27 -0.89
CA GLU A 60 15.56 11.34 -0.82
C GLU A 60 14.91 12.66 -0.40
N PHE A 61 14.68 12.85 0.88
CA PHE A 61 14.12 14.06 1.47
C PHE A 61 14.72 14.33 2.85
N ASN A 62 14.55 15.54 3.36
CA ASN A 62 14.85 15.92 4.74
C ASN A 62 13.55 15.99 5.54
N GLY A 63 13.63 15.79 6.85
CA GLY A 63 12.45 15.67 7.71
C GLY A 63 11.99 14.22 7.82
N GLU A 64 10.75 14.03 8.22
CA GLU A 64 10.18 12.72 8.48
C GLU A 64 8.86 12.55 7.74
N ALA A 65 8.61 11.33 7.23
CA ALA A 65 7.35 10.93 6.60
C ALA A 65 7.12 9.45 6.85
N TRP A 66 6.00 9.11 7.50
CA TRP A 66 5.68 7.70 7.82
C TRP A 66 4.19 7.43 7.81
N ALA A 67 3.83 6.21 7.48
CA ALA A 67 2.51 5.66 7.68
C ALA A 67 2.38 5.05 9.07
N ALA A 68 1.16 5.00 9.61
CA ALA A 68 0.88 4.25 10.82
C ALA A 68 1.09 2.75 10.58
N GLU A 69 1.39 2.03 11.65
CA GLU A 69 1.57 0.58 11.61
C GLU A 69 0.33 -0.12 11.05
N GLY A 70 0.52 -1.09 10.16
CA GLY A 70 -0.56 -1.83 9.50
C GLY A 70 -1.25 -1.10 8.34
N VAL A 71 -0.90 0.14 8.05
CA VAL A 71 -1.46 0.87 6.90
C VAL A 71 -0.78 0.43 5.61
N LYS A 72 -1.57 -0.13 4.68
CA LYS A 72 -1.11 -0.43 3.32
C LYS A 72 -1.27 0.81 2.43
N ILE A 73 -0.22 1.17 1.71
CA ILE A 73 -0.21 2.31 0.80
C ILE A 73 -0.21 1.80 -0.64
N GLY A 74 -1.22 2.19 -1.41
CA GLY A 74 -1.25 2.01 -2.86
C GLY A 74 -0.85 3.31 -3.57
N TYR A 75 -0.07 3.20 -4.63
CA TYR A 75 0.33 4.33 -5.46
C TYR A 75 -0.04 4.08 -6.92
N LEU A 76 -0.92 4.90 -7.47
CA LEU A 76 -1.24 4.89 -8.89
C LEU A 76 -0.42 5.97 -9.60
N GLU A 77 0.46 5.55 -10.46
CA GLU A 77 1.24 6.47 -11.30
C GLU A 77 0.36 7.15 -12.36
N GLN A 78 0.78 8.32 -12.83
CA GLN A 78 0.10 9.04 -13.90
C GLN A 78 0.11 8.23 -15.22
N GLU A 79 1.20 7.51 -15.46
CA GLU A 79 1.37 6.56 -16.56
C GLU A 79 1.76 5.20 -15.97
N PRO A 80 0.77 4.35 -15.62
CA PRO A 80 1.06 3.05 -15.03
C PRO A 80 1.88 2.17 -15.96
N GLN A 81 2.92 1.53 -15.41
CA GLN A 81 3.74 0.57 -16.13
C GLN A 81 3.01 -0.77 -16.18
N LEU A 82 2.42 -1.08 -17.34
CA LEU A 82 1.78 -2.38 -17.60
C LEU A 82 2.74 -3.30 -18.33
N ASP A 83 2.72 -4.59 -17.99
CA ASP A 83 3.46 -5.59 -18.73
C ASP A 83 2.77 -5.87 -20.07
N LYS A 84 3.42 -5.48 -21.15
CA LYS A 84 2.89 -5.62 -22.52
C LYS A 84 2.78 -7.09 -23.00
N ASN A 85 3.45 -8.02 -22.31
CA ASN A 85 3.40 -9.46 -22.60
C ASN A 85 2.24 -10.14 -21.86
N LYS A 86 1.56 -9.44 -20.98
CA LYS A 86 0.42 -9.93 -20.21
C LYS A 86 -0.90 -9.38 -20.76
N THR A 87 -1.94 -10.15 -20.60
CA THR A 87 -3.31 -9.69 -20.87
C THR A 87 -3.74 -8.65 -19.85
N VAL A 88 -4.83 -7.94 -20.13
CA VAL A 88 -5.41 -6.98 -19.17
C VAL A 88 -5.76 -7.66 -17.86
N MET A 89 -6.32 -8.86 -17.90
CA MET A 89 -6.68 -9.64 -16.71
C MET A 89 -5.44 -9.96 -15.87
N GLU A 90 -4.37 -10.43 -16.48
CA GLU A 90 -3.12 -10.77 -15.79
C GLU A 90 -2.48 -9.54 -15.14
N ASN A 91 -2.46 -8.39 -15.83
CA ASN A 91 -1.98 -7.14 -15.24
C ASN A 91 -2.82 -6.67 -14.03
N VAL A 92 -4.14 -6.85 -14.07
CA VAL A 92 -5.02 -6.55 -12.94
C VAL A 92 -4.78 -7.52 -11.79
N MET A 93 -4.64 -8.80 -12.08
CA MET A 93 -4.41 -9.85 -11.08
C MET A 93 -3.05 -9.67 -10.38
N ASP A 94 -2.02 -9.19 -11.07
CA ASP A 94 -0.73 -8.85 -10.44
C ASP A 94 -0.89 -7.81 -9.31
N GLY A 95 -1.82 -6.86 -9.48
CA GLY A 95 -2.14 -5.87 -8.45
C GLY A 95 -2.85 -6.46 -7.21
N LEU A 96 -3.39 -7.67 -7.32
CA LEU A 96 -4.09 -8.40 -6.26
C LEU A 96 -3.24 -9.54 -5.68
N GLY A 97 -1.92 -9.53 -5.87
CA GLY A 97 -1.03 -10.65 -5.61
C GLY A 97 -1.23 -11.33 -4.25
N GLU A 98 -1.29 -10.58 -3.14
CA GLU A 98 -1.55 -11.15 -1.81
C GLU A 98 -2.93 -11.80 -1.70
N THR A 99 -3.96 -11.15 -2.23
CA THR A 99 -5.34 -11.67 -2.20
C THR A 99 -5.48 -12.91 -3.08
N GLN A 100 -4.81 -12.92 -4.24
CA GLN A 100 -4.82 -14.07 -5.13
C GLN A 100 -4.12 -15.29 -4.50
N GLU A 101 -2.98 -15.07 -3.84
CA GLU A 101 -2.27 -16.13 -3.13
C GLU A 101 -3.11 -16.69 -1.96
N LEU A 102 -3.80 -15.80 -1.23
CA LEU A 102 -4.71 -16.21 -0.15
C LEU A 102 -5.87 -17.05 -0.69
N LEU A 103 -6.50 -16.63 -1.79
CA LEU A 103 -7.57 -17.39 -2.44
C LEU A 103 -7.08 -18.77 -2.92
N ARG A 104 -5.90 -18.82 -3.53
CA ARG A 104 -5.31 -20.11 -3.96
C ARG A 104 -5.07 -21.05 -2.77
N LYS A 105 -4.50 -20.53 -1.68
CA LYS A 105 -4.31 -21.32 -0.44
C LYS A 105 -5.63 -21.79 0.13
N PHE A 106 -6.63 -20.92 0.15
CA PHE A 106 -7.98 -21.28 0.61
C PHE A 106 -8.60 -22.40 -0.23
N GLU A 107 -8.45 -22.37 -1.56
CA GLU A 107 -8.90 -23.41 -2.47
C GLU A 107 -8.14 -24.73 -2.23
N GLU A 108 -6.81 -24.67 -2.06
CA GLU A 108 -5.98 -25.84 -1.76
C GLU A 108 -6.37 -26.50 -0.43
N VAL A 109 -6.57 -25.71 0.64
CA VAL A 109 -7.04 -26.21 1.93
C VAL A 109 -8.45 -26.78 1.80
N SER A 110 -9.34 -26.08 1.09
CA SER A 110 -10.70 -26.55 0.86
C SER A 110 -10.75 -27.88 0.08
N ALA A 111 -9.86 -28.07 -0.87
CA ALA A 111 -9.78 -29.34 -1.64
C ALA A 111 -9.36 -30.52 -0.75
N LYS A 112 -8.51 -30.29 0.25
CA LYS A 112 -8.07 -31.36 1.17
C LYS A 112 -9.21 -31.96 2.01
N PHE A 113 -10.27 -31.21 2.28
CA PHE A 113 -11.45 -31.75 2.99
C PHE A 113 -12.16 -32.88 2.21
N ALA A 114 -11.91 -33.04 0.92
CA ALA A 114 -12.44 -34.13 0.13
C ALA A 114 -11.65 -35.44 0.30
N GLU A 115 -10.48 -35.39 0.93
CA GLU A 115 -9.64 -36.56 1.18
C GLU A 115 -9.97 -37.20 2.54
N PRO A 116 -9.85 -38.55 2.68
CA PRO A 116 -10.00 -39.21 3.98
C PRO A 116 -8.90 -38.75 4.94
N MET A 117 -9.29 -38.27 6.12
CA MET A 117 -8.36 -37.77 7.13
C MET A 117 -8.83 -38.13 8.53
N SER A 118 -7.94 -38.07 9.50
CA SER A 118 -8.24 -38.21 10.90
C SER A 118 -8.94 -36.98 11.49
N ASP A 119 -9.57 -37.15 12.66
CA ASP A 119 -10.24 -36.04 13.37
C ASP A 119 -9.25 -34.91 13.74
N ASP A 120 -8.00 -35.23 14.06
CA ASP A 120 -6.98 -34.26 14.40
C ASP A 120 -6.55 -33.45 13.17
N GLU A 121 -6.39 -34.09 12.01
CA GLU A 121 -6.08 -33.44 10.75
C GLU A 121 -7.24 -32.53 10.27
N MET A 122 -8.48 -33.00 10.46
CA MET A 122 -9.68 -32.22 10.17
C MET A 122 -9.73 -30.95 11.00
N ASN A 123 -9.47 -31.03 12.30
CA ASN A 123 -9.46 -29.85 13.18
C ASN A 123 -8.36 -28.86 12.79
N ALA A 124 -7.16 -29.32 12.45
CA ALA A 124 -6.06 -28.47 12.01
C ALA A 124 -6.40 -27.73 10.69
N LEU A 125 -7.04 -28.42 9.74
CA LEU A 125 -7.49 -27.78 8.48
C LEU A 125 -8.59 -26.75 8.70
N ILE A 126 -9.49 -26.98 9.66
CA ILE A 126 -10.54 -25.99 10.01
C ILE A 126 -9.90 -24.73 10.60
N GLU A 127 -8.91 -24.87 11.49
CA GLU A 127 -8.18 -23.72 12.05
C GLU A 127 -7.43 -22.97 10.95
N GLU A 128 -6.69 -23.66 10.07
CA GLU A 128 -5.98 -23.05 8.94
C GLU A 128 -6.93 -22.29 8.00
N GLN A 129 -8.11 -22.86 7.71
CA GLN A 129 -9.12 -22.20 6.88
C GLN A 129 -9.73 -20.96 7.55
N ALA A 130 -9.96 -21.01 8.86
CA ALA A 130 -10.49 -19.89 9.62
C ALA A 130 -9.54 -18.68 9.70
N GLU A 131 -8.22 -18.93 9.74
CA GLU A 131 -7.21 -17.85 9.71
C GLU A 131 -7.17 -17.12 8.37
N MET A 132 -7.65 -17.74 7.28
CA MET A 132 -7.68 -17.17 5.94
C MET A 132 -8.99 -16.39 5.62
N GLN A 133 -9.99 -16.40 6.50
CA GLN A 133 -11.27 -15.68 6.35
C GLN A 133 -11.26 -14.33 7.07
#